data_4e3020bb9f2d385e3cb0e9aac695423b
#
_entry.id   4e3020bb9f2d385e3cb0e9aac695423b
#
_cell.length_a   1.000
_cell.length_b   1.000
_cell.length_c   1.000
_cell.angle_alpha   90.00
_cell.angle_beta   90.00
_cell.angle_gamma   90.00
#
_symmetry.space_group_name_H-M   'P 1'
#
loop_
_entity.id
_entity.type
_entity.pdbx_description
1 polymer ?
#
loop_
_entity_poly.entity_id
_entity_poly.type
_entity_poly.pdbx_seq_one_letter_code
_entity_poly.pdbx_strand_id
1 'polypeptide(L)'
;VEWTGASSDLAVKDVVLITPEDYKLSQNYPNPFNPTTTIEYTLPIASQITITIYNVMGQEVATILPLQDKPAGTYRVQWNGLDKSGNRVASGTYFYTMRFGNFTKTKQLTFMK
;
A
#
# COMPACT_ATOMS: atom_id res chain seq x y z
N VAL A 1 12.27 42.21 6.88
CA VAL A 1 11.99 41.91 6.41
C VAL A 1 11.32 41.57 5.88
N GLU A 2 11.26 41.87 5.91
CA GLU A 2 10.68 41.63 5.39
C GLU A 2 10.43 40.74 4.86
N TRP A 3 10.65 40.39 4.91
CA TRP A 3 10.27 39.61 4.26
C TRP A 3 9.48 38.73 4.13
N THR A 4 9.65 38.73 4.29
CA THR A 4 8.91 38.08 4.40
C THR A 4 7.87 37.79 4.05
N GLY A 5 8.02 38.13 3.90
CA GLY A 5 6.71 37.76 4.19
C GLY A 5 5.90 37.42 2.99
N ALA A 6 6.02 38.14 1.96
CA ALA A 6 5.22 37.91 0.76
C ALA A 6 5.48 36.55 0.16
N SER A 7 6.73 36.17 0.07
CA SER A 7 7.06 34.86 -0.51
C SER A 7 6.56 33.71 0.36
N SER A 8 6.56 33.90 1.69
CA SER A 8 6.02 32.90 2.59
C SER A 8 4.53 32.71 2.36
N ASP A 9 3.82 33.81 2.17
CA ASP A 9 2.38 33.71 1.91
C ASP A 9 2.08 32.96 0.63
N LEU A 10 2.84 33.19 -0.40
CA LEU A 10 2.66 32.47 -1.65
C LEU A 10 2.90 30.97 -1.45
N ALA A 11 3.95 30.63 -0.73
CA ALA A 11 4.25 29.22 -0.45
C ALA A 11 3.10 28.56 0.29
N VAL A 12 2.54 29.24 1.29
CA VAL A 12 1.43 28.69 2.06
C VAL A 12 0.21 28.49 1.17
N LYS A 13 -0.07 29.44 0.28
CA LYS A 13 -1.22 29.32 -0.61
C LYS A 13 -1.10 28.12 -1.53
N ASP A 14 0.11 27.82 -1.95
CA ASP A 14 0.35 26.76 -2.93
C ASP A 14 0.60 25.41 -2.29
N VAL A 15 0.68 25.35 -0.98
CA VAL A 15 0.92 24.08 -0.28
C VAL A 15 -0.35 23.26 -0.27
N VAL A 16 -0.21 22.02 -0.70
CA VAL A 16 -1.26 21.02 -0.58
C VAL A 16 -0.91 20.12 0.59
N LEU A 17 -1.80 20.05 1.56
CA LEU A 17 -1.57 19.21 2.74
C LEU A 17 -1.90 17.76 2.39
N ILE A 18 -0.87 16.93 2.36
CA ILE A 18 -1.03 15.51 2.11
C ILE A 18 -1.07 14.80 3.45
N THR A 19 -2.12 14.03 3.68
CA THR A 19 -2.29 13.28 4.91
C THR A 19 -2.27 11.78 4.59
N PRO A 20 -2.12 10.91 5.61
CA PRO A 20 -2.17 9.48 5.38
C PRO A 20 -3.48 9.04 4.70
N GLU A 21 -4.58 9.74 4.94
CA GLU A 21 -5.87 9.40 4.32
C GLU A 21 -5.88 9.63 2.81
N ASP A 22 -4.96 10.41 2.29
CA ASP A 22 -4.87 10.64 0.84
C ASP A 22 -4.22 9.44 0.13
N TYR A 23 -3.52 8.60 0.85
CA TYR A 23 -3.04 7.32 0.35
C TYR A 23 -4.19 6.33 0.42
N LYS A 24 -4.40 5.57 -0.64
CA LYS A 24 -5.52 4.64 -0.72
C LYS A 24 -5.02 3.23 -0.89
N LEU A 25 -5.66 2.31 -0.20
CA LEU A 25 -5.43 0.88 -0.33
C LEU A 25 -6.79 0.24 -0.46
N SER A 26 -7.08 -0.33 -1.61
CA SER A 26 -8.39 -0.91 -1.89
C SER A 26 -8.50 -2.31 -1.33
N GLN A 27 -9.75 -2.74 -1.13
CA GLN A 27 -10.02 -4.14 -0.84
C GLN A 27 -9.59 -4.97 -2.05
N ASN A 28 -8.93 -6.08 -1.81
CA ASN A 28 -8.51 -6.97 -2.89
C ASN A 28 -9.71 -7.50 -3.66
N TYR A 29 -9.53 -7.77 -4.94
CA TYR A 29 -10.58 -8.30 -5.78
C TYR A 29 -10.01 -9.36 -6.72
N PRO A 30 -10.61 -10.53 -6.79
CA PRO A 30 -11.76 -11.00 -5.99
C PRO A 30 -11.37 -11.29 -4.54
N ASN A 31 -12.36 -11.30 -3.66
CA ASN A 31 -12.20 -11.63 -2.25
C ASN A 31 -13.48 -12.31 -1.77
N PRO A 32 -13.49 -13.61 -1.42
CA PRO A 32 -12.31 -14.50 -1.41
C PRO A 32 -11.72 -14.70 -2.79
N PHE A 33 -10.47 -15.15 -2.83
CA PHE A 33 -9.79 -15.31 -4.11
C PHE A 33 -9.22 -16.71 -4.28
N ASN A 34 -9.09 -17.11 -5.54
CA ASN A 34 -8.50 -18.36 -5.99
C ASN A 34 -8.30 -18.28 -7.49
N PRO A 35 -7.09 -18.36 -8.02
CA PRO A 35 -5.81 -18.43 -7.31
C PRO A 35 -5.12 -17.09 -7.17
N THR A 36 -5.67 -16.01 -7.72
CA THR A 36 -5.01 -14.72 -7.78
C THR A 36 -5.97 -13.62 -7.39
N THR A 37 -5.47 -12.62 -6.70
CA THR A 37 -6.24 -11.44 -6.37
C THR A 37 -5.45 -10.18 -6.74
N THR A 38 -6.16 -9.09 -6.99
CA THR A 38 -5.58 -7.81 -7.36
C THR A 38 -5.84 -6.79 -6.26
N ILE A 39 -4.81 -6.03 -5.93
CA ILE A 39 -4.88 -4.95 -4.95
C ILE A 39 -4.55 -3.66 -5.67
N GLU A 40 -5.44 -2.69 -5.57
CA GLU A 40 -5.23 -1.36 -6.14
C GLU A 40 -4.81 -0.40 -5.03
N TYR A 41 -3.83 0.46 -5.33
CA TYR A 41 -3.38 1.45 -4.36
C TYR A 41 -3.11 2.76 -5.08
N THR A 42 -3.26 3.88 -4.34
CA THR A 42 -3.10 5.22 -4.88
C THR A 42 -2.15 6.02 -4.03
N LEU A 43 -1.20 6.68 -4.70
CA LEU A 43 -0.22 7.55 -4.07
C LEU A 43 -0.54 8.99 -4.48
N PRO A 44 -0.80 9.90 -3.53
CA PRO A 44 -1.10 11.29 -3.86
C PRO A 44 0.14 12.06 -4.32
N ILE A 45 1.32 11.61 -3.91
CA ILE A 45 2.61 12.18 -4.33
C ILE A 45 3.59 11.05 -4.53
N ALA A 46 4.70 11.35 -5.20
CA ALA A 46 5.79 10.38 -5.33
C ALA A 46 6.20 9.90 -3.94
N SER A 47 6.28 8.59 -3.75
CA SER A 47 6.50 8.01 -2.43
C SER A 47 7.31 6.73 -2.55
N GLN A 48 8.03 6.43 -1.46
CA GLN A 48 8.66 5.13 -1.29
C GLN A 48 7.66 4.23 -0.58
N ILE A 49 7.38 3.07 -1.17
CA ILE A 49 6.32 2.20 -0.67
C ILE A 49 6.69 0.73 -0.80
N THR A 50 6.08 -0.08 0.05
CA THR A 50 6.14 -1.53 -0.02
C THR A 50 4.79 -2.11 0.39
N ILE A 51 4.46 -3.29 -0.14
CA ILE A 51 3.24 -4.02 0.24
C ILE A 51 3.63 -5.44 0.59
N THR A 52 3.26 -5.87 1.77
CA THR A 52 3.64 -7.17 2.32
C THR A 52 2.40 -7.92 2.81
N ILE A 53 2.41 -9.24 2.63
CA ILE A 53 1.35 -10.13 3.08
C ILE A 53 1.77 -10.77 4.39
N TYR A 54 0.86 -10.80 5.36
CA TYR A 54 1.07 -11.41 6.67
C TYR A 54 -0.01 -12.44 6.96
N ASN A 55 0.33 -13.44 7.76
CA ASN A 55 -0.66 -14.38 8.27
C ASN A 55 -1.29 -13.85 9.57
N VAL A 56 -2.21 -14.61 10.15
CA VAL A 56 -2.93 -14.18 11.36
C VAL A 56 -2.02 -14.06 12.57
N MET A 57 -0.85 -14.67 12.53
CA MET A 57 0.13 -14.57 13.61
C MET A 57 1.07 -13.38 13.43
N GLY A 58 0.86 -12.59 12.37
CA GLY A 58 1.72 -11.44 12.09
C GLY A 58 3.03 -11.78 11.43
N GLN A 59 3.19 -13.01 10.96
CA GLN A 59 4.41 -13.43 10.27
C GLN A 59 4.33 -13.03 8.81
N GLU A 60 5.44 -12.57 8.27
CA GLU A 60 5.52 -12.21 6.86
C GLU A 60 5.40 -13.46 6.00
N VAL A 61 4.49 -13.43 5.04
CA VAL A 61 4.26 -14.52 4.10
C VAL A 61 4.95 -14.22 2.78
N ALA A 62 4.77 -13.02 2.26
CA ALA A 62 5.32 -12.63 0.97
C ALA A 62 5.37 -11.10 0.88
N THR A 63 6.33 -10.59 0.13
CA THR A 63 6.36 -9.18 -0.24
C THR A 63 5.96 -9.10 -1.71
N ILE A 64 4.78 -8.53 -1.98
CA ILE A 64 4.26 -8.48 -3.35
C ILE A 64 4.68 -7.21 -4.06
N LEU A 65 5.03 -6.18 -3.32
CA LEU A 65 5.63 -4.97 -3.86
C LEU A 65 6.86 -4.65 -3.02
N PRO A 66 8.07 -4.93 -3.53
CA PRO A 66 9.29 -4.61 -2.80
C PRO A 66 9.43 -3.11 -2.61
N LEU A 67 10.13 -2.71 -1.56
CA LEU A 67 10.35 -1.30 -1.26
C LEU A 67 10.95 -0.61 -2.48
N GLN A 68 10.27 0.43 -2.96
CA GLN A 68 10.69 1.15 -4.15
C GLN A 68 10.04 2.53 -4.20
N ASP A 69 10.67 3.42 -4.96
CA ASP A 69 10.11 4.73 -5.23
C ASP A 69 9.12 4.63 -6.38
N LYS A 70 7.96 5.26 -6.23
CA LYS A 70 6.96 5.32 -7.29
C LYS A 70 6.42 6.73 -7.42
N PRO A 71 6.16 7.19 -8.66
CA PRO A 71 5.49 8.46 -8.86
C PRO A 71 4.08 8.46 -8.31
N ALA A 72 3.50 9.63 -8.14
CA ALA A 72 2.08 9.74 -7.81
C ALA A 72 1.24 9.02 -8.86
N GLY A 73 0.16 8.39 -8.44
CA GLY A 73 -0.73 7.69 -9.36
C GLY A 73 -1.43 6.53 -8.69
N THR A 74 -2.22 5.82 -9.50
CA THR A 74 -2.95 4.64 -9.09
C THR A 74 -2.36 3.43 -9.76
N TYR A 75 -2.11 2.39 -8.98
CA TYR A 75 -1.40 1.19 -9.42
C TYR A 75 -2.15 -0.05 -8.99
N ARG A 76 -1.80 -1.17 -9.61
CA ARG A 76 -2.33 -2.48 -9.26
C ARG A 76 -1.19 -3.45 -9.08
N VAL A 77 -1.35 -4.35 -8.11
CA VAL A 77 -0.40 -5.43 -7.85
C VAL A 77 -1.21 -6.69 -7.59
N GLN A 78 -0.66 -7.83 -7.96
CA GLN A 78 -1.35 -9.10 -7.80
C GLN A 78 -0.63 -9.98 -6.80
N TRP A 79 -1.41 -10.79 -6.08
CA TRP A 79 -0.87 -11.88 -5.28
C TRP A 79 -1.48 -13.17 -5.74
N ASN A 80 -0.64 -14.17 -5.95
CA ASN A 80 -1.04 -15.47 -6.49
C ASN A 80 -1.13 -16.55 -5.42
N GLY A 81 -1.15 -16.17 -4.12
CA GLY A 81 -1.29 -17.13 -3.03
C GLY A 81 -0.03 -17.91 -2.74
N LEU A 82 1.11 -17.44 -3.19
CA LEU A 82 2.38 -18.12 -2.91
C LEU A 82 3.15 -17.36 -1.85
N ASP A 83 3.85 -18.12 -1.00
CA ASP A 83 4.75 -17.51 -0.02
C ASP A 83 6.08 -17.15 -0.69
N LYS A 84 7.00 -16.58 0.08
CA LYS A 84 8.28 -16.12 -0.45
C LYS A 84 9.17 -17.24 -0.93
N SER A 85 8.84 -18.49 -0.58
CA SER A 85 9.56 -19.67 -1.05
C SER A 85 8.93 -20.27 -2.31
N GLY A 86 7.82 -19.68 -2.77
CA GLY A 86 7.13 -20.17 -3.95
C GLY A 86 6.12 -21.25 -3.67
N ASN A 87 5.83 -21.54 -2.41
CA ASN A 87 4.85 -22.55 -2.04
C ASN A 87 3.49 -21.93 -1.84
N ARG A 88 2.44 -22.69 -2.22
CA ARG A 88 1.07 -22.21 -2.02
C ARG A 88 0.73 -22.19 -0.54
N VAL A 89 0.15 -21.07 -0.10
CA VAL A 89 -0.23 -20.93 1.30
C VAL A 89 -1.54 -21.68 1.58
N ALA A 90 -1.80 -21.92 2.87
CA ALA A 90 -3.03 -22.57 3.29
C ALA A 90 -4.23 -21.64 3.07
N SER A 91 -5.41 -22.24 2.85
CA SER A 91 -6.65 -21.47 2.82
C SER A 91 -6.84 -20.77 4.15
N GLY A 92 -7.34 -19.57 4.12
CA GLY A 92 -7.62 -18.83 5.33
C GLY A 92 -7.47 -17.33 5.19
N THR A 93 -7.34 -16.69 6.33
CA THR A 93 -7.28 -15.24 6.44
C THR A 93 -5.83 -14.76 6.44
N TYR A 94 -5.59 -13.72 5.67
CA TYR A 94 -4.30 -13.05 5.59
C TYR A 94 -4.55 -11.55 5.64
N PHE A 95 -3.47 -10.79 5.85
CA PHE A 95 -3.52 -9.33 5.87
C PHE A 95 -2.48 -8.81 4.90
N TYR A 96 -2.77 -7.70 4.26
CA TYR A 96 -1.77 -7.03 3.46
C TYR A 96 -1.61 -5.60 3.96
N THR A 97 -0.37 -5.17 4.08
CA THR A 97 -0.01 -3.88 4.63
C THR A 97 0.78 -3.09 3.62
N MET A 98 0.32 -1.89 3.32
CA MET A 98 1.05 -0.91 2.54
C MET A 98 1.77 0.03 3.50
N ARG A 99 3.09 0.13 3.37
CA ARG A 99 3.90 1.05 4.17
C ARG A 99 4.36 2.20 3.30
N PHE A 100 4.23 3.41 3.82
CA PHE A 100 4.66 4.62 3.16
C PHE A 100 5.15 5.61 4.23
N GLY A 101 6.45 5.92 4.21
CA GLY A 101 7.07 6.71 5.28
C GLY A 101 6.91 5.99 6.62
N ASN A 102 6.40 6.68 7.61
CA ASN A 102 6.16 6.13 8.94
C ASN A 102 4.75 5.59 9.12
N PHE A 103 3.97 5.51 8.04
CA PHE A 103 2.57 5.15 8.11
C PHE A 103 2.33 3.80 7.45
N THR A 104 1.25 3.16 7.86
CA THR A 104 0.82 1.89 7.28
C THR A 104 -0.69 1.90 7.09
N LYS A 105 -1.14 1.18 6.06
CA LYS A 105 -2.54 0.83 5.91
C LYS A 105 -2.62 -0.67 5.73
N THR A 106 -3.60 -1.30 6.39
CA THR A 106 -3.74 -2.75 6.39
C THR A 106 -5.17 -3.13 6.06
N LYS A 107 -5.31 -4.17 5.24
CA LYS A 107 -6.62 -4.76 4.95
C LYS A 107 -6.51 -6.28 5.03
N GLN A 108 -7.67 -6.90 5.19
CA GLN A 108 -7.79 -8.34 5.33
C GLN A 108 -8.20 -8.94 3.99
N LEU A 109 -7.69 -10.13 3.70
CA LEU A 109 -8.11 -10.90 2.55
C LEU A 109 -8.32 -12.36 2.94
N THR A 110 -9.07 -13.08 2.12
CA THR A 110 -9.35 -14.49 2.35
C THR A 110 -8.95 -15.28 1.11
N PHE A 111 -8.08 -16.27 1.32
CA PHE A 111 -7.66 -17.19 0.27
C PHE A 111 -8.41 -18.50 0.41
N MET A 112 -8.98 -18.98 -0.67
CA MET A 112 -9.70 -20.25 -0.71
C MET A 112 -9.11 -21.12 -1.81
N LYS A 113 -8.68 -22.29 -1.42
CA LYS A 113 -8.20 -23.26 -2.41
C LYS A 113 -9.35 -23.87 -3.20
#